data_bcd1aba0c0fe62c24c37769bb3bf49df
#
_entry.id   bcd1aba0c0fe62c24c37769bb3bf49df
#
_cell.length_a   1.000
_cell.length_b   1.000
_cell.length_c   1.000
_cell.angle_alpha   90.00
_cell.angle_beta   90.00
_cell.angle_gamma   90.00
#
_symmetry.space_group_name_H-M   'P 1'
#
loop_
_entity.id
_entity.type
_entity.pdbx_description
1 polymer ?
#
loop_
_entity_poly.entity_id
_entity_poly.type
_entity_poly.pdbx_seq_one_letter_code
_entity_poly.pdbx_strand_id
1 'polypeptide(L)'
;MAKKVASYIKLQVPAGQANPSPPVGPALGQHGVNIMQFCKAFNAQTQGVEPGLPIPVIITVYADRSFTFISKTPPAAVLLRKAAGVPKGSGEPNMEKVGKVNRAQLEEIATTKMPDLTAADMDAAVRTVAGTARSMGIETEGVK
;
A
#
# COMPACT_ATOMS: atom_id res chain seq x y z
N MET A 1 -10.63 28.92 1.95
CA MET A 1 -11.33 28.58 0.70
C MET A 1 -10.84 27.26 0.15
N ALA A 2 -11.78 26.45 -0.34
CA ALA A 2 -11.43 25.18 -0.99
C ALA A 2 -10.72 25.46 -2.32
N LYS A 3 -9.55 24.88 -2.51
CA LYS A 3 -8.80 24.99 -3.75
C LYS A 3 -9.40 24.06 -4.80
N LYS A 4 -9.38 24.49 -6.05
CA LYS A 4 -9.86 23.66 -7.14
C LYS A 4 -8.85 22.55 -7.44
N VAL A 5 -9.31 21.30 -7.44
CA VAL A 5 -8.48 20.14 -7.75
C VAL A 5 -8.20 20.11 -9.26
N ALA A 6 -6.93 20.07 -9.63
CA ALA A 6 -6.51 19.92 -11.02
C ALA A 6 -6.38 18.45 -11.40
N SER A 7 -5.79 17.63 -10.55
CA SER A 7 -5.62 16.20 -10.84
C SER A 7 -5.26 15.42 -9.57
N TYR A 8 -5.31 14.09 -9.70
CA TYR A 8 -4.86 13.16 -8.67
C TYR A 8 -3.72 12.32 -9.22
N ILE A 9 -2.74 12.05 -8.37
CA ILE A 9 -1.61 11.17 -8.69
C ILE A 9 -1.61 10.03 -7.69
N LYS A 10 -1.57 8.81 -8.18
CA LYS A 10 -1.52 7.61 -7.34
C LYS A 10 -0.18 6.91 -7.56
N LEU A 11 0.58 6.74 -6.49
CA LEU A 11 1.93 6.14 -6.54
C LEU A 11 2.10 5.13 -5.41
N GLN A 12 3.06 4.23 -5.61
CA GLN A 12 3.60 3.40 -4.54
C GLN A 12 5.07 3.80 -4.36
N VAL A 13 5.42 4.25 -3.17
CA VAL A 13 6.77 4.74 -2.87
C VAL A 13 7.33 3.96 -1.67
N PRO A 14 8.58 3.49 -1.73
CA PRO A 14 9.20 2.82 -0.58
C PRO A 14 9.25 3.75 0.63
N ALA A 15 8.85 3.24 1.80
CA ALA A 15 8.80 4.02 3.04
C ALA A 15 10.18 4.58 3.38
N GLY A 16 10.25 5.88 3.67
CA GLY A 16 11.48 6.57 4.02
C GLY A 16 12.49 6.72 2.89
N GLN A 17 12.15 6.31 1.67
CA GLN A 17 13.07 6.30 0.54
C GLN A 17 12.54 7.05 -0.69
N ALA A 18 11.66 8.01 -0.49
CA ALA A 18 11.17 8.84 -1.59
C ALA A 18 12.32 9.72 -2.11
N ASN A 19 12.50 9.72 -3.42
CA ASN A 19 13.53 10.51 -4.08
C ASN A 19 13.03 10.97 -5.46
N PRO A 20 13.74 11.91 -6.12
CA PRO A 20 13.32 12.41 -7.44
C PRO A 20 13.44 11.43 -8.59
N SER A 21 14.01 10.25 -8.34
CA SER A 21 14.13 9.20 -9.36
C SER A 21 12.77 8.59 -9.70
N PRO A 22 12.63 7.94 -10.89
CA PRO A 22 11.39 7.22 -11.19
C PRO A 22 11.03 6.22 -10.07
N PRO A 23 9.72 6.04 -9.77
CA PRO A 23 8.55 6.60 -10.47
C PRO A 23 8.09 7.97 -9.97
N VAL A 24 8.68 8.50 -8.91
CA VAL A 24 8.20 9.73 -8.25
C VAL A 24 8.44 10.97 -9.12
N GLY A 25 9.64 11.15 -9.62
CA GLY A 25 10.02 12.34 -10.39
C GLY A 25 9.15 12.60 -11.61
N PRO A 26 9.07 11.64 -12.55
CA PRO A 26 8.24 11.83 -13.74
C PRO A 26 6.76 12.04 -13.44
N ALA A 27 6.20 11.30 -12.48
CA ALA A 27 4.79 11.42 -12.12
C ALA A 27 4.44 12.81 -11.57
N LEU A 28 5.27 13.35 -10.69
CA LEU A 28 5.06 14.68 -10.11
C LEU A 28 5.45 15.79 -11.09
N GLY A 29 6.49 15.58 -11.87
CA GLY A 29 6.98 16.57 -12.84
C GLY A 29 5.95 16.88 -13.92
N GLN A 30 5.18 15.89 -14.37
CA GLN A 30 4.12 16.09 -15.35
C GLN A 30 3.03 17.05 -14.86
N HIS A 31 2.84 17.13 -13.57
CA HIS A 31 1.81 17.98 -12.96
C HIS A 31 2.38 19.29 -12.39
N GLY A 32 3.68 19.52 -12.53
CA GLY A 32 4.32 20.74 -12.05
C GLY A 32 4.43 20.85 -10.54
N VAL A 33 4.40 19.72 -9.83
CA VAL A 33 4.49 19.66 -8.37
C VAL A 33 5.95 19.71 -7.92
N ASN A 34 6.21 20.32 -6.77
CA ASN A 34 7.55 20.37 -6.19
C ASN A 34 7.93 18.98 -5.65
N ILE A 35 8.79 18.28 -6.39
CA ILE A 35 9.19 16.90 -6.09
C ILE A 35 9.92 16.80 -4.76
N MET A 36 10.86 17.70 -4.49
CA MET A 36 11.65 17.67 -3.27
C MET A 36 10.82 17.91 -2.02
N GLN A 37 9.84 18.81 -2.10
CA GLN A 37 8.92 19.06 -1.00
C GLN A 37 8.11 17.81 -0.65
N PHE A 38 7.62 17.12 -1.68
CA PHE A 38 6.90 15.85 -1.50
C PHE A 38 7.81 14.80 -0.85
N CYS A 39 9.01 14.62 -1.37
CA CYS A 39 9.95 13.61 -0.86
C CYS A 39 10.28 13.85 0.62
N LYS A 40 10.54 15.08 1.01
CA LYS A 40 10.82 15.42 2.41
C LYS A 40 9.63 15.14 3.32
N ALA A 41 8.44 15.57 2.92
CA ALA A 41 7.22 15.37 3.70
C ALA A 41 6.87 13.89 3.83
N PHE A 42 6.96 13.14 2.74
CA PHE A 42 6.69 11.70 2.73
C PHE A 42 7.69 10.94 3.62
N ASN A 43 8.97 11.22 3.47
CA ASN A 43 10.00 10.55 4.27
C ASN A 43 9.81 10.84 5.77
N ALA A 44 9.42 12.06 6.13
CA ALA A 44 9.11 12.43 7.51
C ALA A 44 7.92 11.64 8.06
N GLN A 45 6.84 11.50 7.27
CA GLN A 45 5.65 10.76 7.67
C GLN A 45 5.90 9.25 7.80
N THR A 46 6.80 8.71 7.02
CA THR A 46 7.04 7.26 6.97
C THR A 46 8.21 6.80 7.83
N GLN A 47 8.79 7.67 8.67
CA GLN A 47 9.92 7.31 9.54
C GLN A 47 9.61 6.17 10.50
N GLY A 48 8.36 6.07 10.97
CA GLY A 48 7.93 5.00 11.87
C GLY A 48 7.54 3.71 11.17
N VAL A 49 7.59 3.67 9.85
CA VAL A 49 7.23 2.49 9.04
C VAL A 49 8.51 1.75 8.66
N GLU A 50 8.42 0.43 8.50
CA GLU A 50 9.57 -0.38 8.08
C GLU A 50 10.14 0.14 6.76
N PRO A 51 11.44 0.47 6.71
CA PRO A 51 12.05 1.03 5.49
C PRO A 51 11.96 0.06 4.31
N GLY A 52 11.67 0.60 3.13
CA GLY A 52 11.61 -0.17 1.91
C GLY A 52 10.26 -0.82 1.62
N LEU A 53 9.30 -0.78 2.54
CA LEU A 53 7.94 -1.24 2.24
C LEU A 53 7.25 -0.27 1.30
N PRO A 54 6.65 -0.76 0.20
CA PRO A 54 5.86 0.12 -0.68
C PRO A 54 4.67 0.70 0.07
N ILE A 55 4.55 2.03 0.04
CA ILE A 55 3.41 2.73 0.65
C ILE A 55 2.60 3.36 -0.46
N PRO A 56 1.32 3.01 -0.61
CA PRO A 56 0.44 3.68 -1.57
C PRO A 56 0.20 5.12 -1.14
N VAL A 57 0.36 6.05 -2.07
CA VAL A 57 0.17 7.47 -1.82
C VAL A 57 -0.80 8.01 -2.87
N ILE A 58 -1.77 8.79 -2.41
CA ILE A 58 -2.66 9.55 -3.29
C ILE A 58 -2.35 11.02 -3.11
N ILE A 59 -1.87 11.65 -4.17
CA ILE A 59 -1.50 13.07 -4.17
C ILE A 59 -2.59 13.84 -4.90
N THR A 60 -3.16 14.83 -4.22
CA THR A 60 -4.14 15.74 -4.82
C THR A 60 -3.41 16.99 -5.25
N VAL A 61 -3.42 17.29 -6.55
CA VAL A 61 -2.80 18.48 -7.12
C VAL A 61 -3.86 19.54 -7.36
N TYR A 62 -3.62 20.74 -6.89
CA TYR A 62 -4.56 21.86 -7.03
C TYR A 62 -4.17 22.76 -8.19
N ALA A 63 -5.10 23.61 -8.62
CA ALA A 63 -4.91 24.49 -9.78
C ALA A 63 -3.75 25.49 -9.62
N ASP A 64 -3.40 25.83 -8.38
CA ASP A 64 -2.29 26.73 -8.08
C ASP A 64 -0.93 26.00 -7.95
N ARG A 65 -0.89 24.72 -8.34
CA ARG A 65 0.28 23.84 -8.25
C ARG A 65 0.66 23.43 -6.83
N SER A 66 -0.13 23.79 -5.84
CA SER A 66 0.03 23.23 -4.51
C SER A 66 -0.50 21.78 -4.49
N PHE A 67 -0.11 21.03 -3.48
CA PHE A 67 -0.55 19.64 -3.37
C PHE A 67 -0.77 19.25 -1.90
N THR A 68 -1.62 18.25 -1.72
CA THR A 68 -1.72 17.51 -0.47
C THR A 68 -1.61 16.03 -0.81
N PHE A 69 -1.18 15.22 0.15
CA PHE A 69 -1.10 13.79 -0.08
C PHE A 69 -1.56 13.00 1.14
N ILE A 70 -2.05 11.81 0.87
CA ILE A 70 -2.47 10.86 1.90
C ILE A 70 -1.68 9.58 1.66
N SER A 71 -0.96 9.13 2.68
CA SER A 71 -0.31 7.83 2.65
C SER A 71 -1.24 6.79 3.26
N LYS A 72 -1.30 5.63 2.64
CA LYS A 72 -2.11 4.50 3.10
C LYS A 72 -1.20 3.43 3.70
N THR A 73 -1.81 2.40 4.27
CA THR A 73 -1.06 1.25 4.78
C THR A 73 -0.44 0.46 3.61
N PRO A 74 0.64 -0.31 3.86
CA PRO A 74 1.25 -1.12 2.80
C PRO A 74 0.23 -2.03 2.12
N PRO A 75 0.40 -2.34 0.82
CA PRO A 75 -0.53 -3.23 0.12
C PRO A 75 -0.63 -4.58 0.79
N ALA A 76 -1.84 -5.15 0.85
CA ALA A 76 -2.07 -6.46 1.44
C ALA A 76 -1.17 -7.54 0.81
N ALA A 77 -0.93 -7.47 -0.49
CA ALA A 77 -0.07 -8.40 -1.20
C ALA A 77 1.36 -8.42 -0.64
N VAL A 78 1.91 -7.26 -0.32
CA VAL A 78 3.26 -7.15 0.25
C VAL A 78 3.31 -7.77 1.65
N LEU A 79 2.32 -7.48 2.48
CA LEU A 79 2.22 -8.01 3.84
C LEU A 79 2.04 -9.53 3.82
N LEU A 80 1.23 -10.04 2.90
CA LEU A 80 1.01 -11.49 2.75
C LEU A 80 2.27 -12.21 2.29
N ARG A 81 3.00 -11.67 1.34
CA ARG A 81 4.27 -12.26 0.91
C ARG A 81 5.27 -12.34 2.05
N LYS A 82 5.33 -11.30 2.86
CA LYS A 82 6.22 -11.26 4.02
C LYS A 82 5.80 -12.30 5.07
N ALA A 83 4.51 -12.39 5.37
CA ALA A 83 3.98 -13.36 6.34
C ALA A 83 4.18 -14.80 5.88
N ALA A 84 3.97 -15.07 4.59
CA ALA A 84 4.16 -16.40 4.02
C ALA A 84 5.62 -16.75 3.74
N GLY A 85 6.52 -15.77 3.78
CA GLY A 85 7.94 -15.96 3.52
C GLY A 85 8.26 -16.24 2.05
N VAL A 86 7.43 -15.80 1.12
CA VAL A 86 7.63 -16.01 -0.32
C VAL A 86 8.02 -14.70 -1.01
N PRO A 87 8.93 -14.76 -2.00
CA PRO A 87 9.37 -13.55 -2.71
C PRO A 87 8.34 -13.03 -3.70
N LYS A 88 7.46 -13.91 -4.20
CA LYS A 88 6.49 -13.58 -5.25
C LYS A 88 5.25 -14.45 -5.12
N GLY A 89 4.10 -13.89 -5.51
CA GLY A 89 2.86 -14.67 -5.62
C GLY A 89 2.88 -15.62 -6.82
N SER A 90 1.89 -16.51 -6.88
CA SER A 90 1.76 -17.47 -7.97
C SER A 90 1.27 -16.79 -9.26
N GLY A 91 1.79 -17.22 -10.39
CA GLY A 91 1.27 -16.87 -11.71
C GLY A 91 0.00 -17.64 -12.05
N GLU A 92 -0.22 -18.78 -11.41
CA GLU A 92 -1.42 -19.63 -11.60
C GLU A 92 -2.03 -19.97 -10.24
N PRO A 93 -2.66 -19.01 -9.53
CA PRO A 93 -3.03 -19.18 -8.13
C PRO A 93 -4.06 -20.28 -7.88
N ASN A 94 -4.87 -20.64 -8.87
CA ASN A 94 -5.84 -21.73 -8.75
C ASN A 94 -5.17 -23.10 -8.78
N MET A 95 -4.06 -23.22 -9.48
CA MET A 95 -3.41 -24.51 -9.73
C MET A 95 -2.12 -24.66 -8.95
N GLU A 96 -1.39 -23.60 -8.73
CA GLU A 96 -0.10 -23.62 -8.04
C GLU A 96 -0.14 -22.75 -6.79
N LYS A 97 0.04 -23.36 -5.63
CA LYS A 97 0.11 -22.65 -4.34
C LYS A 97 1.58 -22.47 -3.95
N VAL A 98 1.95 -21.26 -3.59
CA VAL A 98 3.35 -20.90 -3.31
C VAL A 98 3.64 -20.68 -1.84
N GLY A 99 2.62 -20.60 -1.00
CA GLY A 99 2.80 -20.37 0.43
C GLY A 99 1.54 -20.63 1.22
N LYS A 100 1.63 -20.43 2.53
CA LYS A 100 0.54 -20.66 3.45
C LYS A 100 0.62 -19.66 4.62
N VAL A 101 -0.52 -19.16 5.04
CA VAL A 101 -0.64 -18.28 6.21
C VAL A 101 -1.75 -18.80 7.12
N ASN A 102 -1.57 -18.65 8.43
CA ASN A 102 -2.58 -19.02 9.41
C ASN A 102 -3.44 -17.82 9.80
N ARG A 103 -4.49 -18.05 10.56
CA ARG A 103 -5.41 -17.02 10.99
C ARG A 103 -4.71 -15.91 11.81
N ALA A 104 -3.75 -16.27 12.67
CA ALA A 104 -3.03 -15.29 13.48
C ALA A 104 -2.27 -14.29 12.61
N GLN A 105 -1.62 -14.76 11.55
CA GLN A 105 -0.93 -13.92 10.58
C GLN A 105 -1.91 -13.01 9.82
N LEU A 106 -3.07 -13.55 9.45
CA LEU A 106 -4.12 -12.79 8.78
C LEU A 106 -4.71 -11.70 9.68
N GLU A 107 -4.91 -11.99 10.96
CA GLU A 107 -5.39 -11.02 11.94
C GLU A 107 -4.39 -9.88 12.13
N GLU A 108 -3.10 -10.19 12.16
CA GLU A 108 -2.04 -9.20 12.26
C GLU A 108 -2.03 -8.26 11.05
N ILE A 109 -2.13 -8.81 9.85
CA ILE A 109 -2.23 -8.04 8.61
C ILE A 109 -3.51 -7.20 8.60
N ALA A 110 -4.63 -7.79 8.98
CA ALA A 110 -5.92 -7.10 9.05
C ALA A 110 -5.87 -5.93 10.03
N THR A 111 -5.23 -6.08 11.19
CA THR A 111 -5.06 -5.02 12.17
C THR A 111 -4.26 -3.86 11.59
N THR A 112 -3.18 -4.17 10.88
CA THR A 112 -2.34 -3.15 10.22
C THR A 112 -3.13 -2.38 9.17
N LYS A 113 -4.00 -3.06 8.42
CA LYS A 113 -4.77 -2.45 7.34
C LYS A 113 -6.13 -1.89 7.77
N MET A 114 -6.53 -2.08 9.00
CA MET A 114 -7.87 -1.67 9.48
C MET A 114 -8.24 -0.21 9.13
N PRO A 115 -7.30 0.77 9.21
CA PRO A 115 -7.62 2.15 8.82
C PRO A 115 -8.06 2.31 7.36
N ASP A 116 -7.64 1.41 6.48
CA ASP A 116 -7.97 1.45 5.05
C ASP A 116 -9.10 0.50 4.67
N LEU A 117 -9.55 -0.35 5.59
CA LEU A 117 -10.59 -1.33 5.32
C LEU A 117 -11.98 -0.81 5.69
N THR A 118 -12.97 -1.31 4.96
CA THR A 118 -14.39 -1.03 5.25
C THR A 118 -15.06 -2.16 6.02
N ALA A 119 -14.27 -3.10 6.54
CA ALA A 119 -14.76 -4.24 7.29
C ALA A 119 -15.43 -3.82 8.59
N ALA A 120 -16.55 -4.46 8.91
CA ALA A 120 -17.31 -4.14 10.12
C ALA A 120 -16.64 -4.66 11.40
N ASP A 121 -15.93 -5.78 11.30
CA ASP A 121 -15.26 -6.41 12.44
C ASP A 121 -13.98 -7.12 11.98
N MET A 122 -13.27 -7.74 12.94
CA MET A 122 -12.03 -8.45 12.66
C MET A 122 -12.24 -9.66 11.74
N ASP A 123 -13.33 -10.40 11.90
CA ASP A 123 -13.61 -11.55 11.06
C ASP A 123 -13.82 -11.16 9.60
N ALA A 124 -14.52 -10.06 9.36
CA ALA A 124 -14.71 -9.53 8.01
C ALA A 124 -13.38 -9.05 7.41
N ALA A 125 -12.54 -8.40 8.22
CA ALA A 125 -11.22 -7.95 7.79
C ALA A 125 -10.31 -9.14 7.43
N VAL A 126 -10.31 -10.18 8.25
CA VAL A 126 -9.54 -11.42 7.99
C VAL A 126 -10.00 -12.08 6.69
N ARG A 127 -11.31 -12.14 6.44
CA ARG A 127 -11.83 -12.70 5.19
C ARG A 127 -11.41 -11.88 3.98
N THR A 128 -11.39 -10.57 4.10
CA THR A 128 -10.94 -9.67 3.03
C THR A 128 -9.48 -9.94 2.68
N VAL A 129 -8.61 -10.03 3.69
CA VAL A 129 -7.18 -10.32 3.50
C VAL A 129 -6.99 -11.74 2.95
N ALA A 130 -7.76 -12.70 3.45
CA ALA A 130 -7.71 -14.09 2.97
C ALA A 130 -8.08 -14.20 1.49
N GLY A 131 -9.04 -13.40 1.03
CA GLY A 131 -9.40 -13.32 -0.39
C GLY A 131 -8.24 -12.87 -1.25
N THR A 132 -7.49 -11.87 -0.79
CA THR A 132 -6.28 -11.41 -1.47
C THR A 132 -5.22 -12.51 -1.50
N ALA A 133 -5.01 -13.22 -0.37
CA ALA A 133 -4.06 -14.32 -0.30
C ALA A 133 -4.41 -15.43 -1.29
N ARG A 134 -5.69 -15.78 -1.38
CA ARG A 134 -6.17 -16.78 -2.34
C ARG A 134 -5.84 -16.38 -3.77
N SER A 135 -6.04 -15.11 -4.11
CA SER A 135 -5.73 -14.60 -5.46
C SER A 135 -4.23 -14.61 -5.77
N MET A 136 -3.39 -14.69 -4.75
CA MET A 136 -1.94 -14.76 -4.89
C MET A 136 -1.39 -16.19 -4.89
N GLY A 137 -2.24 -17.20 -4.70
CA GLY A 137 -1.80 -18.57 -4.55
C GLY A 137 -1.26 -18.89 -3.17
N ILE A 138 -1.68 -18.16 -2.15
CA ILE A 138 -1.32 -18.40 -0.76
C ILE A 138 -2.52 -19.04 -0.07
N GLU A 139 -2.32 -20.23 0.51
CA GLU A 139 -3.37 -20.91 1.26
C GLU A 139 -3.58 -20.27 2.62
N THR A 140 -4.83 -20.28 3.10
CA THR A 140 -5.19 -19.73 4.39
C THR A 140 -5.76 -20.80 5.30
N GLU A 141 -5.40 -20.76 6.58
CA GLU A 141 -5.93 -21.66 7.59
C GLU A 141 -6.78 -20.91 8.61
N GLY A 142 -7.82 -21.57 9.11
CA GLY A 142 -8.67 -21.02 10.16
C GLY A 142 -9.62 -19.93 9.70
N VAL A 143 -9.84 -19.79 8.40
CA VAL A 143 -10.76 -18.82 7.80
C VAL A 143 -11.93 -19.58 7.17
N LYS A 144 -13.17 -19.16 7.49
CA LYS A 144 -14.40 -19.74 6.93
C LYS A 144 -15.01 -18.85 5.88
#